data_7fd6df4fa99ea9945f6352815bcc28ab
#
_entry.id   7fd6df4fa99ea9945f6352815bcc28ab
#
_cell.length_a   1.000
_cell.length_b   1.000
_cell.length_c   1.000
_cell.angle_alpha   90.00
_cell.angle_beta   90.00
_cell.angle_gamma   90.00
#
_symmetry.space_group_name_H-M   'P 1'
#
loop_
_entity.id
_entity.type
_entity.pdbx_description
1 polymer ?
#
loop_
_entity_poly.entity_id
_entity_poly.type
_entity_poly.pdbx_seq_one_letter_code
_entity_poly.pdbx_strand_id
1 'polypeptide(L)'
;MKWIPTLSLIYLLLSVSVADAQEKELAVDPDLAKKGEKYEVKYKAYRVGNVPRYRFGPFKVVAGKAGWTKTSRLSSIWSNEVKLLSESKSHFNLVNGQGDTAWVNTFFYVSTQYEESITLFSSSFINVAIGEDGNFEEEALFTASILLNSNHDEWLLRLNAVENESQYMETYSLLTNGVRKIVLKHIYTDFKRGFFNAPALGYEFWEAGEAIGAVKYFPGKMGYNAVWLRKKIPEDDKTLLAAAATTILFLKSMND
;
A
#
# COMPACT_ATOMS: atom_id res chain seq x y z
N MET A 1 -32.28 41.12 -39.49
CA MET A 1 -31.85 40.86 -38.09
C MET A 1 -31.09 39.54 -38.07
N LYS A 2 -29.78 39.59 -37.83
CA LYS A 2 -28.85 38.42 -37.86
C LYS A 2 -28.48 38.05 -36.42
N TRP A 3 -29.04 36.95 -35.92
CA TRP A 3 -28.77 36.43 -34.59
C TRP A 3 -28.38 34.94 -34.67
N ILE A 4 -27.25 34.58 -35.26
CA ILE A 4 -26.79 33.16 -35.29
C ILE A 4 -25.27 32.98 -35.10
N PRO A 5 -24.47 33.83 -34.43
CA PRO A 5 -23.12 33.36 -34.12
C PRO A 5 -22.86 33.02 -32.65
N THR A 6 -23.80 33.31 -31.73
CA THR A 6 -23.50 33.12 -30.29
C THR A 6 -23.70 31.70 -29.78
N LEU A 7 -24.57 30.90 -30.38
CA LEU A 7 -24.77 29.49 -29.96
C LEU A 7 -23.62 28.57 -30.37
N SER A 8 -22.96 28.87 -31.50
CA SER A 8 -21.85 28.05 -32.00
C SER A 8 -20.59 28.14 -31.10
N LEU A 9 -20.39 29.31 -30.47
CA LEU A 9 -19.23 29.55 -29.61
C LEU A 9 -19.37 28.84 -28.26
N ILE A 10 -20.59 28.71 -27.74
CA ILE A 10 -20.88 28.01 -26.49
C ILE A 10 -20.68 26.47 -26.65
N TYR A 11 -21.04 25.93 -27.82
CA TYR A 11 -20.78 24.50 -28.10
C TYR A 11 -19.29 24.18 -28.27
N LEU A 12 -18.52 25.11 -28.81
CA LEU A 12 -17.06 24.94 -28.95
C LEU A 12 -16.34 25.02 -27.59
N LEU A 13 -16.83 25.83 -26.66
CA LEU A 13 -16.28 25.93 -25.31
C LEU A 13 -16.63 24.73 -24.40
N LEU A 14 -17.77 24.07 -24.64
CA LEU A 14 -18.18 22.87 -23.91
C LEU A 14 -17.48 21.61 -24.42
N SER A 15 -17.00 21.57 -25.66
CA SER A 15 -16.28 20.43 -26.21
C SER A 15 -14.80 20.40 -25.82
N VAL A 16 -14.23 21.50 -25.34
CA VAL A 16 -12.82 21.58 -24.90
C VAL A 16 -12.63 21.13 -23.44
N SER A 17 -13.70 21.03 -22.65
CA SER A 17 -13.62 20.67 -21.22
C SER A 17 -13.76 19.16 -20.93
N VAL A 18 -13.85 18.30 -21.94
CA VAL A 18 -13.93 16.84 -21.78
C VAL A 18 -12.62 16.14 -22.17
N ALA A 19 -11.66 16.90 -22.70
CA ALA A 19 -10.35 16.35 -23.00
C ALA A 19 -9.47 16.33 -21.74
N ASP A 20 -9.03 15.14 -21.39
CA ASP A 20 -7.93 14.81 -20.50
C ASP A 20 -8.14 14.89 -18.99
N ALA A 21 -9.11 14.16 -18.47
CA ALA A 21 -8.88 13.45 -17.23
C ALA A 21 -8.53 11.98 -17.54
N GLN A 22 -7.63 11.71 -18.46
CA GLN A 22 -7.02 10.40 -18.55
C GLN A 22 -6.21 10.21 -17.28
N GLU A 23 -6.78 9.41 -16.37
CA GLU A 23 -6.12 8.95 -15.18
C GLU A 23 -4.84 8.25 -15.62
N LYS A 24 -3.67 8.88 -15.35
CA LYS A 24 -2.39 8.28 -15.72
C LYS A 24 -2.28 6.96 -14.98
N GLU A 25 -2.46 5.85 -15.68
CA GLU A 25 -2.34 4.53 -15.08
C GLU A 25 -0.94 4.36 -14.51
N LEU A 26 -0.85 3.59 -13.42
CA LEU A 26 0.43 3.17 -12.90
C LEU A 26 1.22 2.49 -14.03
N ALA A 27 2.43 2.97 -14.29
CA ALA A 27 3.30 2.42 -15.33
C ALA A 27 3.85 1.07 -14.86
N VAL A 28 3.04 0.01 -15.01
CA VAL A 28 3.51 -1.36 -14.81
C VAL A 28 4.36 -1.79 -16.00
N ASP A 29 5.20 -2.80 -15.78
CA ASP A 29 6.02 -3.40 -16.83
C ASP A 29 5.20 -3.64 -18.12
N PRO A 30 5.70 -3.21 -19.32
CA PRO A 30 4.94 -3.30 -20.56
C PRO A 30 4.59 -4.74 -20.96
N ASP A 31 5.42 -5.71 -20.62
CA ASP A 31 5.16 -7.12 -20.90
C ASP A 31 4.06 -7.66 -19.96
N LEU A 32 4.07 -7.27 -18.69
CA LEU A 32 2.98 -7.56 -17.75
C LEU A 32 1.68 -6.89 -18.19
N ALA A 33 1.71 -5.63 -18.61
CA ALA A 33 0.53 -4.92 -19.09
C ALA A 33 -0.12 -5.64 -20.29
N LYS A 34 0.69 -6.21 -21.19
CA LYS A 34 0.24 -6.93 -22.40
C LYS A 34 -0.21 -8.37 -22.10
N LYS A 35 0.54 -9.12 -21.28
CA LYS A 35 0.33 -10.54 -21.01
C LYS A 35 -0.46 -10.82 -19.72
N GLY A 36 -0.62 -9.81 -18.89
CA GLY A 36 -1.37 -9.87 -17.65
C GLY A 36 -2.87 -9.64 -17.84
N GLU A 37 -3.59 -9.80 -16.75
CA GLU A 37 -4.98 -9.43 -16.60
C GLU A 37 -5.09 -8.44 -15.45
N LYS A 38 -5.72 -7.29 -15.72
CA LYS A 38 -5.96 -6.23 -14.74
C LYS A 38 -7.31 -6.46 -14.08
N TYR A 39 -7.32 -6.48 -12.78
CA TYR A 39 -8.50 -6.57 -11.95
C TYR A 39 -8.68 -5.31 -11.12
N GLU A 40 -9.82 -4.66 -11.25
CA GLU A 40 -10.19 -3.57 -10.34
C GLU A 40 -10.52 -4.14 -8.97
N VAL A 41 -10.00 -3.52 -7.93
CA VAL A 41 -10.25 -3.93 -6.55
C VAL A 41 -11.52 -3.26 -6.05
N LYS A 42 -12.49 -4.09 -5.71
CA LYS A 42 -13.72 -3.69 -5.01
C LYS A 42 -13.59 -4.10 -3.55
N TYR A 43 -14.08 -3.26 -2.67
CA TYR A 43 -14.15 -3.61 -1.26
C TYR A 43 -15.53 -3.23 -0.71
N LYS A 44 -15.97 -3.96 0.31
CA LYS A 44 -17.12 -3.54 1.11
C LYS A 44 -16.59 -2.89 2.37
N ALA A 45 -17.20 -1.76 2.75
CA ALA A 45 -16.92 -1.10 4.01
C ALA A 45 -16.91 -2.12 5.15
N TYR A 46 -15.93 -2.04 6.01
CA TYR A 46 -15.74 -2.96 7.10
C TYR A 46 -16.23 -2.35 8.43
N ARG A 47 -16.56 -3.22 9.36
CA ARG A 47 -16.78 -2.81 10.75
C ARG A 47 -15.43 -2.71 11.45
N VAL A 48 -15.30 -1.81 12.40
CA VAL A 48 -14.11 -1.69 13.24
C VAL A 48 -13.67 -3.08 13.75
N GLY A 49 -12.39 -3.39 13.62
CA GLY A 49 -11.81 -4.68 14.02
C GLY A 49 -11.89 -5.81 12.99
N ASN A 50 -12.36 -5.54 11.77
CA ASN A 50 -12.36 -6.51 10.68
C ASN A 50 -11.46 -6.06 9.52
N VAL A 51 -10.84 -7.03 8.84
CA VAL A 51 -10.14 -6.78 7.58
C VAL A 51 -11.15 -6.42 6.48
N PRO A 52 -10.86 -5.42 5.63
CA PRO A 52 -11.73 -5.07 4.51
C PRO A 52 -11.97 -6.28 3.59
N ARG A 53 -13.20 -6.45 3.17
CA ARG A 53 -13.56 -7.54 2.25
C ARG A 53 -13.22 -7.16 0.82
N TYR A 54 -11.95 -7.25 0.48
CA TYR A 54 -11.47 -7.05 -0.89
C TYR A 54 -12.00 -8.14 -1.82
N ARG A 55 -12.33 -7.73 -3.05
CA ARG A 55 -12.71 -8.61 -4.14
C ARG A 55 -12.16 -8.07 -5.45
N PHE A 56 -11.49 -8.91 -6.22
CA PHE A 56 -11.00 -8.60 -7.55
C PHE A 56 -10.86 -9.88 -8.38
N GLY A 57 -11.37 -9.85 -9.61
CA GLY A 57 -11.44 -11.05 -10.43
C GLY A 57 -12.08 -12.23 -9.67
N PRO A 58 -11.43 -13.41 -9.69
CA PRO A 58 -11.92 -14.59 -8.97
C PRO A 58 -11.57 -14.60 -7.48
N PHE A 59 -10.79 -13.62 -6.99
CA PHE A 59 -10.27 -13.59 -5.62
C PHE A 59 -11.18 -12.78 -4.70
N LYS A 60 -11.37 -13.26 -3.47
CA LYS A 60 -12.15 -12.54 -2.44
C LYS A 60 -11.65 -12.87 -1.03
N VAL A 61 -11.63 -11.87 -0.16
CA VAL A 61 -11.47 -12.05 1.29
C VAL A 61 -12.81 -12.52 1.86
N VAL A 62 -12.82 -13.69 2.46
CA VAL A 62 -14.04 -14.33 3.02
C VAL A 62 -14.13 -14.20 4.53
N ALA A 63 -12.99 -14.15 5.22
CA ALA A 63 -12.89 -14.02 6.65
C ALA A 63 -11.66 -13.19 6.99
N GLY A 64 -11.67 -12.55 8.15
CA GLY A 64 -10.49 -11.85 8.66
C GLY A 64 -10.82 -11.01 9.87
N LYS A 65 -9.82 -10.80 10.70
CA LYS A 65 -9.87 -9.97 11.89
C LYS A 65 -8.65 -9.06 11.89
N ALA A 66 -8.88 -7.76 11.98
CA ALA A 66 -7.84 -6.80 12.24
C ALA A 66 -7.52 -6.82 13.74
N GLY A 67 -6.25 -6.90 14.06
CA GLY A 67 -5.80 -6.81 15.45
C GLY A 67 -5.85 -5.37 15.96
N TRP A 68 -5.77 -5.22 17.26
CA TRP A 68 -5.59 -3.91 17.88
C TRP A 68 -4.11 -3.49 17.74
N THR A 69 -3.89 -2.23 17.44
CA THR A 69 -2.56 -1.65 17.53
C THR A 69 -2.24 -1.43 19.01
N LYS A 70 -1.16 -2.02 19.47
CA LYS A 70 -0.61 -1.80 20.80
C LYS A 70 0.53 -0.80 20.67
N THR A 71 0.38 0.36 21.28
CA THR A 71 1.44 1.37 21.33
C THR A 71 2.01 1.42 22.75
N SER A 72 3.34 1.41 22.84
CA SER A 72 4.08 1.56 24.08
C SER A 72 5.01 2.75 23.94
N ARG A 73 5.04 3.63 24.96
CA ARG A 73 5.95 4.77 25.03
C ARG A 73 7.03 4.46 26.06
N LEU A 74 8.26 4.57 25.64
CA LEU A 74 9.43 4.49 26.52
C LEU A 74 10.07 5.88 26.51
N SER A 75 10.23 6.48 27.68
CA SER A 75 10.94 7.74 27.84
C SER A 75 11.96 7.58 28.96
N SER A 76 13.12 8.19 28.79
CA SER A 76 14.14 8.23 29.82
C SER A 76 13.94 9.47 30.68
N ILE A 77 14.13 9.35 32.00
CA ILE A 77 14.10 10.48 32.92
C ILE A 77 15.38 11.34 32.77
N TRP A 78 16.40 10.76 32.17
CA TRP A 78 17.74 11.36 32.07
C TRP A 78 18.10 11.85 30.67
N SER A 79 17.28 11.54 29.68
CA SER A 79 17.43 12.03 28.30
C SER A 79 16.08 12.48 27.77
N ASN A 80 16.09 13.45 26.85
CA ASN A 80 14.88 13.92 26.16
C ASN A 80 14.42 12.92 25.08
N GLU A 81 15.00 11.74 25.07
CA GLU A 81 14.75 10.71 24.09
C GLU A 81 13.45 9.97 24.40
N VAL A 82 12.57 9.91 23.40
CA VAL A 82 11.30 9.19 23.45
C VAL A 82 11.28 8.15 22.37
N LYS A 83 10.99 6.90 22.75
CA LYS A 83 10.80 5.79 21.82
C LYS A 83 9.35 5.33 21.86
N LEU A 84 8.68 5.38 20.71
CA LEU A 84 7.34 4.83 20.52
C LEU A 84 7.45 3.50 19.78
N LEU A 85 6.83 2.48 20.33
CA LEU A 85 6.75 1.15 19.74
C LEU A 85 5.29 0.85 19.45
N SER A 86 4.96 0.57 18.20
CA SER A 86 3.61 0.20 17.78
C SER A 86 3.62 -1.17 17.12
N GLU A 87 2.78 -2.07 17.59
CA GLU A 87 2.62 -3.42 17.07
C GLU A 87 1.17 -3.68 16.68
N SER A 88 0.95 -4.30 15.55
CA SER A 88 -0.37 -4.75 15.11
C SER A 88 -0.28 -6.13 14.46
N LYS A 89 -1.23 -7.00 14.80
CA LYS A 89 -1.36 -8.36 14.22
C LYS A 89 -2.74 -8.51 13.62
N SER A 90 -2.81 -9.05 12.43
CA SER A 90 -4.08 -9.30 11.76
C SER A 90 -4.03 -10.61 11.00
N HIS A 91 -5.19 -11.16 10.68
CA HIS A 91 -5.27 -12.34 9.83
C HIS A 91 -6.47 -12.25 8.91
N PHE A 92 -6.36 -12.88 7.74
CA PHE A 92 -7.49 -13.04 6.84
C PHE A 92 -7.34 -14.27 5.95
N ASN A 93 -8.47 -14.70 5.39
CA ASN A 93 -8.52 -15.80 4.43
C ASN A 93 -8.97 -15.23 3.08
N LEU A 94 -8.15 -15.48 2.05
CA LEU A 94 -8.48 -15.17 0.67
C LEU A 94 -8.78 -16.47 -0.06
N VAL A 95 -9.86 -16.51 -0.81
CA VAL A 95 -10.21 -17.64 -1.68
C VAL A 95 -10.17 -17.23 -3.15
N ASN A 96 -9.78 -18.16 -4.02
CA ASN A 96 -9.82 -18.02 -5.47
C ASN A 96 -11.15 -18.56 -6.06
N GLY A 97 -11.30 -18.51 -7.39
CA GLY A 97 -12.49 -19.00 -8.08
C GLY A 97 -12.69 -20.51 -8.04
N GLN A 98 -11.65 -21.28 -7.72
CA GLN A 98 -11.67 -22.75 -7.64
C GLN A 98 -11.94 -23.25 -6.21
N GLY A 99 -11.92 -22.34 -5.23
CA GLY A 99 -12.15 -22.67 -3.83
C GLY A 99 -10.87 -22.87 -3.01
N ASP A 100 -9.68 -22.74 -3.64
CA ASP A 100 -8.43 -22.78 -2.90
C ASP A 100 -8.31 -21.56 -2.01
N THR A 101 -7.71 -21.77 -0.84
CA THR A 101 -7.62 -20.75 0.20
C THR A 101 -6.17 -20.42 0.49
N ALA A 102 -5.88 -19.11 0.61
CA ALA A 102 -4.68 -18.59 1.22
C ALA A 102 -5.02 -18.07 2.61
N TRP A 103 -4.36 -18.59 3.64
CA TRP A 103 -4.42 -18.06 5.01
C TRP A 103 -3.28 -17.08 5.20
N VAL A 104 -3.61 -15.87 5.59
CA VAL A 104 -2.65 -14.79 5.75
C VAL A 104 -2.64 -14.32 7.19
N ASN A 105 -1.45 -14.28 7.78
CA ASN A 105 -1.20 -13.67 9.08
C ASN A 105 -0.23 -12.51 8.89
N THR A 106 -0.58 -11.33 9.37
CA THR A 106 0.25 -10.12 9.23
C THR A 106 0.79 -9.69 10.59
N PHE A 107 2.00 -9.16 10.57
CA PHE A 107 2.63 -8.48 11.69
C PHE A 107 3.20 -7.17 11.20
N PHE A 108 2.82 -6.09 11.84
CA PHE A 108 3.32 -4.75 11.61
C PHE A 108 3.95 -4.21 12.89
N TYR A 109 5.15 -3.68 12.75
CA TYR A 109 5.91 -3.10 13.83
C TYR A 109 6.48 -1.77 13.37
N VAL A 110 6.31 -0.75 14.19
CA VAL A 110 6.92 0.57 13.99
C VAL A 110 7.64 0.96 15.26
N SER A 111 8.88 1.36 15.11
CA SER A 111 9.68 1.99 16.16
C SER A 111 10.00 3.40 15.70
N THR A 112 9.52 4.38 16.44
CA THR A 112 9.83 5.79 16.21
C THR A 112 10.63 6.30 17.39
N GLN A 113 11.79 6.86 17.12
CA GLN A 113 12.66 7.46 18.13
C GLN A 113 12.86 8.94 17.79
N TYR A 114 12.63 9.81 18.76
CA TYR A 114 12.81 11.25 18.61
C TYR A 114 13.25 11.87 19.92
N GLU A 115 13.90 13.03 19.82
CA GLU A 115 14.22 13.87 20.96
C GLU A 115 13.10 14.87 21.18
N GLU A 116 12.52 14.87 22.38
CA GLU A 116 11.44 15.77 22.75
C GLU A 116 12.02 17.02 23.42
N SER A 117 11.71 18.21 22.91
CA SER A 117 12.07 19.46 23.59
C SER A 117 11.24 19.62 24.87
N ILE A 118 11.89 19.90 25.99
CA ILE A 118 11.20 20.15 27.24
C ILE A 118 10.88 21.63 27.33
N THR A 119 9.61 21.98 27.24
CA THR A 119 9.15 23.34 27.50
C THR A 119 9.12 23.58 29.01
N LEU A 120 10.06 24.35 29.52
CA LEU A 120 10.13 24.69 30.93
C LEU A 120 9.11 25.77 31.32
N PHE A 121 8.81 26.66 30.39
CA PHE A 121 7.87 27.74 30.60
C PHE A 121 7.28 28.19 29.26
N SER A 122 5.98 28.33 29.21
CA SER A 122 5.29 28.89 28.05
C SER A 122 4.29 29.95 28.51
N SER A 123 4.40 31.15 27.96
CA SER A 123 3.41 32.20 28.10
C SER A 123 3.09 32.80 26.74
N SER A 124 2.06 33.66 26.67
CA SER A 124 1.69 34.32 25.42
C SER A 124 2.83 35.20 24.79
N PHE A 125 3.91 35.45 25.54
CA PHE A 125 5.02 36.29 25.11
C PHE A 125 6.39 35.60 25.11
N ILE A 126 6.56 34.55 25.92
CA ILE A 126 7.87 33.87 26.09
C ILE A 126 7.65 32.38 26.13
N ASN A 127 8.37 31.65 25.27
CA ASN A 127 8.45 30.21 25.29
C ASN A 127 9.92 29.83 25.60
N VAL A 128 10.15 29.14 26.72
CA VAL A 128 11.47 28.63 27.11
C VAL A 128 11.43 27.14 27.01
N ALA A 129 12.10 26.56 26.04
CA ALA A 129 12.29 25.15 25.86
C ALA A 129 13.75 24.76 26.00
N ILE A 130 14.05 23.61 26.53
CA ILE A 130 15.39 22.99 26.51
C ILE A 130 15.32 21.78 25.59
N GLY A 131 16.29 21.71 24.68
CA GLY A 131 16.39 20.70 23.63
C GLY A 131 15.97 21.29 22.28
N GLU A 132 16.61 20.82 21.24
CA GLU A 132 16.19 21.06 19.86
C GLU A 132 15.29 19.87 19.46
N ASP A 133 14.25 20.13 18.65
CA ASP A 133 13.52 19.04 17.98
C ASP A 133 14.51 18.40 16.99
N GLY A 134 15.22 17.39 17.47
CA GLY A 134 16.32 16.75 16.77
C GLY A 134 16.02 15.30 16.44
N ASN A 135 16.77 14.76 15.54
CA ASN A 135 16.90 13.35 15.13
C ASN A 135 15.63 12.51 15.27
N PHE A 136 14.87 12.50 14.20
CA PHE A 136 13.73 11.60 14.04
C PHE A 136 14.20 10.34 13.31
N GLU A 137 14.12 9.20 13.99
CA GLU A 137 14.40 7.89 13.39
C GLU A 137 13.13 7.04 13.42
N GLU A 138 12.71 6.57 12.27
CA GLU A 138 11.60 5.64 12.14
C GLU A 138 12.05 4.35 11.48
N GLU A 139 11.80 3.24 12.15
CA GLU A 139 11.97 1.91 11.61
C GLU A 139 10.59 1.25 11.50
N ALA A 140 10.18 0.92 10.29
CA ALA A 140 8.94 0.21 10.05
C ALA A 140 9.23 -1.15 9.42
N LEU A 141 8.73 -2.22 10.03
CA LEU A 141 8.80 -3.58 9.53
C LEU A 141 7.39 -4.13 9.35
N PHE A 142 7.11 -4.56 8.13
CA PHE A 142 5.90 -5.30 7.85
C PHE A 142 6.23 -6.69 7.34
N THR A 143 5.65 -7.70 7.97
CA THR A 143 5.75 -9.09 7.54
C THR A 143 4.37 -9.74 7.44
N ALA A 144 4.23 -10.68 6.52
CA ALA A 144 3.05 -11.54 6.46
C ALA A 144 3.45 -12.97 6.10
N SER A 145 2.91 -13.95 6.83
CA SER A 145 2.95 -15.35 6.46
C SER A 145 1.72 -15.67 5.63
N ILE A 146 1.92 -16.32 4.48
CA ILE A 146 0.88 -16.74 3.54
C ILE A 146 0.99 -18.24 3.38
N LEU A 147 0.00 -18.98 3.85
CA LEU A 147 -0.09 -20.44 3.70
C LEU A 147 -1.13 -20.79 2.63
N LEU A 148 -0.71 -21.49 1.58
CA LEU A 148 -1.60 -21.98 0.53
C LEU A 148 -2.18 -23.35 0.91
N ASN A 149 -3.49 -23.51 0.73
CA ASN A 149 -4.17 -24.78 1.02
C ASN A 149 -3.82 -25.88 0.00
N SER A 150 -3.57 -25.50 -1.25
CA SER A 150 -3.38 -26.42 -2.36
C SER A 150 -2.12 -27.30 -2.22
N ASN A 151 -1.03 -26.73 -1.71
CA ASN A 151 0.26 -27.41 -1.61
C ASN A 151 0.91 -27.32 -0.24
N HIS A 152 0.26 -26.66 0.73
CA HIS A 152 0.76 -26.41 2.09
C HIS A 152 2.09 -25.64 2.14
N ASP A 153 2.42 -24.90 1.06
CA ASP A 153 3.59 -24.05 1.03
C ASP A 153 3.35 -22.77 1.85
N GLU A 154 4.27 -22.51 2.75
CA GLU A 154 4.28 -21.28 3.53
C GLU A 154 5.24 -20.27 2.90
N TRP A 155 4.73 -19.07 2.66
CA TRP A 155 5.45 -17.95 2.09
C TRP A 155 5.53 -16.80 3.07
N LEU A 156 6.68 -16.15 3.11
CA LEU A 156 6.91 -14.95 3.90
C LEU A 156 6.98 -13.73 2.96
N LEU A 157 6.05 -12.80 3.14
CA LEU A 157 6.13 -11.47 2.58
C LEU A 157 6.81 -10.55 3.59
N ARG A 158 7.85 -9.85 3.16
CA ARG A 158 8.52 -8.80 3.94
C ARG A 158 8.53 -7.51 3.12
N LEU A 159 7.99 -6.45 3.68
CA LEU A 159 8.07 -5.10 3.13
C LEU A 159 8.96 -4.27 4.06
N ASN A 160 10.01 -3.72 3.51
CA ASN A 160 10.86 -2.78 4.22
C ASN A 160 10.38 -1.38 3.85
N ALA A 161 9.89 -0.65 4.83
CA ALA A 161 9.64 0.77 4.72
C ALA A 161 10.78 1.49 5.45
N VAL A 162 11.78 1.91 4.72
CA VAL A 162 12.74 2.92 5.21
C VAL A 162 12.53 4.13 4.31
N GLU A 163 11.77 5.09 4.80
CA GLU A 163 11.69 6.43 4.25
C GLU A 163 12.81 7.28 4.86
N ASN A 164 14.05 7.05 4.47
CA ASN A 164 15.13 8.01 4.69
C ASN A 164 15.69 8.42 3.33
N GLU A 165 15.42 9.67 2.94
CA GLU A 165 15.87 10.29 1.69
C GLU A 165 17.41 10.33 1.54
N SER A 166 18.19 10.00 2.56
CA SER A 166 19.65 10.17 2.57
C SER A 166 20.49 8.89 2.53
N GLN A 167 19.90 7.71 2.62
CA GLN A 167 20.64 6.45 2.44
C GLN A 167 19.85 5.52 1.53
N TYR A 168 20.28 5.44 0.26
CA TYR A 168 19.94 4.36 -0.68
C TYR A 168 20.51 3.02 -0.17
N MET A 169 19.99 2.51 0.93
CA MET A 169 20.05 1.08 1.15
C MET A 169 18.92 0.48 0.33
N GLU A 170 19.28 -0.28 -0.72
CA GLU A 170 18.35 -1.13 -1.48
C GLU A 170 17.76 -2.19 -0.54
N THR A 171 16.79 -1.79 0.25
CA THR A 171 16.04 -2.70 1.11
C THR A 171 14.99 -3.38 0.25
N TYR A 172 15.31 -4.58 -0.22
CA TYR A 172 14.43 -5.35 -1.08
C TYR A 172 13.20 -5.84 -0.29
N SER A 173 12.03 -5.42 -0.74
CA SER A 173 10.79 -6.10 -0.35
C SER A 173 10.76 -7.47 -1.06
N LEU A 174 10.41 -8.52 -0.32
CA LEU A 174 10.58 -9.90 -0.77
C LEU A 174 9.39 -10.76 -0.39
N LEU A 175 8.99 -11.64 -1.31
CA LEU A 175 8.07 -12.74 -1.06
C LEU A 175 8.82 -14.05 -1.32
N THR A 176 8.94 -14.93 -0.32
CA THR A 176 9.78 -16.15 -0.41
C THR A 176 9.22 -17.31 0.43
N ASN A 177 9.44 -18.53 -0.02
CA ASN A 177 9.25 -19.76 0.75
C ASN A 177 10.59 -20.41 1.17
N GLY A 178 11.71 -19.67 1.07
CA GLY A 178 13.06 -20.18 1.35
C GLY A 178 13.74 -20.78 0.12
N VAL A 179 13.00 -21.29 -0.85
CA VAL A 179 13.52 -21.86 -2.11
C VAL A 179 13.35 -20.88 -3.27
N ARG A 180 12.12 -20.41 -3.47
CA ARG A 180 11.76 -19.41 -4.49
C ARG A 180 11.78 -18.00 -3.88
N LYS A 181 12.14 -17.02 -4.72
CA LYS A 181 12.19 -15.61 -4.35
C LYS A 181 11.49 -14.78 -5.40
N ILE A 182 10.49 -14.02 -4.98
CA ILE A 182 9.80 -13.02 -5.78
C ILE A 182 10.15 -11.65 -5.20
N VAL A 183 10.88 -10.85 -5.97
CA VAL A 183 11.30 -9.50 -5.55
C VAL A 183 10.17 -8.53 -5.81
N LEU A 184 9.88 -7.68 -4.83
CA LEU A 184 8.90 -6.61 -4.99
C LEU A 184 9.65 -5.31 -5.31
N LYS A 185 9.39 -4.76 -6.50
CA LYS A 185 9.90 -3.45 -6.91
C LYS A 185 8.81 -2.41 -6.68
N HIS A 186 9.16 -1.36 -5.95
CA HIS A 186 8.26 -0.22 -5.79
C HIS A 186 8.14 0.53 -7.10
N ILE A 187 6.90 0.84 -7.50
CA ILE A 187 6.59 1.63 -8.69
C ILE A 187 5.69 2.79 -8.31
N TYR A 188 5.89 3.91 -8.97
CA TYR A 188 5.07 5.09 -8.79
C TYR A 188 4.87 5.80 -10.12
N THR A 189 3.77 6.51 -10.25
CA THR A 189 3.50 7.39 -11.38
C THR A 189 2.94 8.70 -10.83
N ASP A 190 3.50 9.81 -11.26
CA ASP A 190 2.99 11.13 -10.91
C ASP A 190 1.58 11.29 -11.49
N PHE A 191 0.63 11.44 -10.60
CA PHE A 191 -0.75 11.71 -10.96
C PHE A 191 -1.04 13.19 -10.77
N LYS A 192 -1.33 13.88 -11.87
CA LYS A 192 -1.75 15.29 -11.85
C LYS A 192 -3.25 15.37 -12.03
N ARG A 193 -3.98 15.77 -11.00
CA ARG A 193 -5.41 16.06 -11.08
C ARG A 193 -5.70 17.46 -10.56
N GLY A 194 -5.79 18.42 -11.47
CA GLY A 194 -6.02 19.83 -11.13
C GLY A 194 -4.85 20.39 -10.30
N PHE A 195 -5.16 20.95 -9.13
CA PHE A 195 -4.16 21.49 -8.19
C PHE A 195 -3.49 20.44 -7.29
N PHE A 196 -3.95 19.20 -7.32
CA PHE A 196 -3.41 18.14 -6.47
C PHE A 196 -2.55 17.18 -7.29
N ASN A 197 -1.26 17.12 -6.94
CA ASN A 197 -0.36 16.09 -7.43
C ASN A 197 -0.33 14.98 -6.37
N ALA A 198 -0.86 13.82 -6.68
CA ALA A 198 -0.75 12.65 -5.82
C ALA A 198 -0.10 11.51 -6.62
N PRO A 199 0.95 10.88 -6.09
CA PRO A 199 1.57 9.74 -6.76
C PRO A 199 0.61 8.55 -6.75
N ALA A 200 0.47 7.88 -7.89
CA ALA A 200 -0.09 6.53 -7.91
C ALA A 200 1.02 5.58 -7.48
N LEU A 201 0.80 4.86 -6.39
CA LEU A 201 1.80 4.00 -5.75
C LEU A 201 1.48 2.54 -6.01
N GLY A 202 2.52 1.70 -6.07
CA GLY A 202 2.34 0.27 -6.26
C GLY A 202 3.61 -0.53 -6.09
N TYR A 203 3.46 -1.85 -6.23
CA TYR A 203 4.57 -2.81 -6.28
C TYR A 203 4.39 -3.74 -7.47
N GLU A 204 5.49 -4.06 -8.14
CA GLU A 204 5.57 -5.16 -9.08
C GLU A 204 6.23 -6.36 -8.43
N PHE A 205 5.70 -7.54 -8.73
CA PHE A 205 6.23 -8.83 -8.32
C PHE A 205 7.09 -9.40 -9.43
N TRP A 206 8.40 -9.55 -9.17
CA TRP A 206 9.39 -9.99 -10.15
C TRP A 206 9.98 -11.33 -9.77
N GLU A 207 9.94 -12.29 -10.69
CA GLU A 207 10.59 -13.60 -10.55
C GLU A 207 11.40 -13.91 -11.82
N ALA A 208 12.63 -14.41 -11.67
CA ALA A 208 13.52 -14.78 -12.77
C ALA A 208 13.67 -13.70 -13.86
N GLY A 209 13.62 -12.41 -13.49
CA GLY A 209 13.75 -11.29 -14.41
C GLY A 209 12.47 -10.90 -15.16
N GLU A 210 11.34 -11.50 -14.82
CA GLU A 210 10.03 -11.17 -15.41
C GLU A 210 9.05 -10.64 -14.36
N ALA A 211 8.25 -9.63 -14.72
CA ALA A 211 7.14 -9.17 -13.92
C ALA A 211 5.98 -10.16 -14.04
N ILE A 212 5.59 -10.79 -12.92
CA ILE A 212 4.52 -11.80 -12.86
C ILE A 212 3.23 -11.28 -12.27
N GLY A 213 3.27 -10.14 -11.63
CA GLY A 213 2.11 -9.45 -11.07
C GLY A 213 2.42 -8.04 -10.65
N ALA A 214 1.40 -7.26 -10.32
CA ALA A 214 1.54 -5.93 -9.75
C ALA A 214 0.31 -5.58 -8.90
N VAL A 215 0.49 -4.66 -7.97
CA VAL A 215 -0.59 -4.05 -7.19
C VAL A 215 -0.47 -2.55 -7.20
N LYS A 216 -1.57 -1.86 -7.50
CA LYS A 216 -1.72 -0.41 -7.38
C LYS A 216 -2.59 -0.11 -6.16
N TYR A 217 -2.13 0.81 -5.34
CA TYR A 217 -2.95 1.38 -4.28
C TYR A 217 -2.93 2.91 -4.40
N PHE A 218 -4.05 3.52 -4.02
CA PHE A 218 -4.20 4.97 -4.08
C PHE A 218 -4.54 5.48 -2.66
N PRO A 219 -3.72 6.35 -2.06
CA PRO A 219 -4.00 6.93 -0.76
C PRO A 219 -5.33 7.68 -0.75
N GLY A 220 -6.17 7.44 0.24
CA GLY A 220 -7.45 8.15 0.44
C GLY A 220 -8.56 7.87 -0.58
N LYS A 221 -8.35 6.99 -1.58
CA LYS A 221 -9.39 6.62 -2.58
C LYS A 221 -9.33 5.15 -2.93
N MET A 222 -9.95 4.32 -2.13
CA MET A 222 -9.95 2.86 -2.32
C MET A 222 -10.54 2.39 -3.66
N GLY A 223 -11.35 3.19 -4.34
CA GLY A 223 -11.97 2.83 -5.63
C GLY A 223 -11.04 2.79 -6.84
N TYR A 224 -9.77 3.16 -6.67
CA TYR A 224 -8.78 3.19 -7.76
C TYR A 224 -7.68 2.12 -7.63
N ASN A 225 -7.84 1.20 -6.69
CA ASN A 225 -6.89 0.11 -6.50
C ASN A 225 -7.06 -0.94 -7.60
N ALA A 226 -5.95 -1.51 -8.04
CA ALA A 226 -5.96 -2.55 -9.06
C ALA A 226 -4.86 -3.59 -8.81
N VAL A 227 -5.08 -4.80 -9.29
CA VAL A 227 -4.12 -5.91 -9.28
C VAL A 227 -3.95 -6.43 -10.69
N TRP A 228 -2.71 -6.64 -11.12
CA TRP A 228 -2.36 -7.31 -12.37
C TRP A 228 -1.76 -8.67 -12.04
N LEU A 229 -2.19 -9.69 -12.74
CA LEU A 229 -1.62 -11.04 -12.66
C LEU A 229 -1.34 -11.55 -14.06
N ARG A 230 -0.17 -12.13 -14.28
CA ARG A 230 0.18 -12.75 -15.56
C ARG A 230 -0.76 -13.93 -15.84
N LYS A 231 -1.31 -14.01 -17.05
CA LYS A 231 -2.32 -15.05 -17.39
C LYS A 231 -1.77 -16.47 -17.34
N LYS A 232 -0.52 -16.65 -17.83
CA LYS A 232 0.12 -17.96 -17.98
C LYS A 232 1.09 -18.27 -16.83
N ILE A 233 0.61 -18.20 -15.60
CA ILE A 233 1.29 -18.72 -14.40
C ILE A 233 0.38 -19.71 -13.71
N PRO A 234 0.93 -20.63 -12.88
CA PRO A 234 0.14 -21.60 -12.10
C PRO A 234 -0.94 -20.91 -11.25
N GLU A 235 -2.06 -21.57 -11.02
CA GLU A 235 -3.16 -21.02 -10.20
C GLU A 235 -2.73 -20.79 -8.76
N ASP A 236 -1.84 -21.63 -8.21
CA ASP A 236 -1.24 -21.43 -6.88
C ASP A 236 -0.46 -20.12 -6.82
N ASP A 237 0.34 -19.82 -7.84
CA ASP A 237 1.07 -18.57 -7.93
C ASP A 237 0.14 -17.37 -8.06
N LYS A 238 -0.96 -17.48 -8.81
CA LYS A 238 -1.98 -16.41 -8.86
C LYS A 238 -2.63 -16.20 -7.50
N THR A 239 -2.93 -17.27 -6.77
CA THR A 239 -3.52 -17.20 -5.44
C THR A 239 -2.54 -16.58 -4.43
N LEU A 240 -1.26 -16.96 -4.51
CA LEU A 240 -0.18 -16.38 -3.72
C LEU A 240 -0.03 -14.87 -3.97
N LEU A 241 0.08 -14.47 -5.24
CA LEU A 241 0.24 -13.06 -5.61
C LEU A 241 -1.01 -12.24 -5.25
N ALA A 242 -2.20 -12.82 -5.39
CA ALA A 242 -3.44 -12.18 -4.97
C ALA A 242 -3.48 -11.97 -3.45
N ALA A 243 -3.01 -12.95 -2.66
CA ALA A 243 -2.90 -12.83 -1.21
C ALA A 243 -1.87 -11.76 -0.81
N ALA A 244 -0.69 -11.74 -1.45
CA ALA A 244 0.33 -10.73 -1.22
C ALA A 244 -0.15 -9.31 -1.60
N ALA A 245 -0.82 -9.16 -2.76
CA ALA A 245 -1.42 -7.90 -3.17
C ALA A 245 -2.49 -7.42 -2.18
N THR A 246 -3.36 -8.33 -1.71
CA THR A 246 -4.37 -8.02 -0.68
C THR A 246 -3.72 -7.56 0.62
N THR A 247 -2.62 -8.18 1.00
CA THR A 247 -1.83 -7.81 2.19
C THR A 247 -1.28 -6.39 2.08
N ILE A 248 -0.73 -6.03 0.92
CA ILE A 248 -0.23 -4.67 0.66
C ILE A 248 -1.38 -3.65 0.70
N LEU A 249 -2.50 -3.95 0.07
CA LEU A 249 -3.69 -3.09 0.10
C LEU A 249 -4.22 -2.89 1.53
N PHE A 250 -4.21 -3.96 2.33
CA PHE A 250 -4.63 -3.89 3.73
C PHE A 250 -3.68 -3.02 4.55
N LEU A 251 -2.37 -3.21 4.43
CA LEU A 251 -1.38 -2.38 5.12
C LEU A 251 -1.56 -0.89 4.80
N LYS A 252 -1.75 -0.55 3.52
CA LYS A 252 -1.91 0.85 3.11
C LYS A 252 -3.24 1.44 3.59
N SER A 253 -4.30 0.65 3.72
CA SER A 253 -5.58 1.10 4.29
C SER A 253 -5.55 1.30 5.81
N MET A 254 -4.53 0.83 6.50
CA MET A 254 -4.34 1.08 7.95
C MET A 254 -3.66 2.42 8.22
N ASN A 255 -2.96 2.97 7.22
CA ASN A 255 -2.20 4.21 7.33
C ASN A 255 -2.97 5.44 6.77
N ASP A 256 -4.16 5.23 6.18
CA ASP A 256 -5.11 6.26 5.74
C ASP A 256 -6.12 6.58 6.86
#